data_699a8449a5757bffcb801b975527ef12
#
_entry.id   699a8449a5757bffcb801b975527ef12
#
_cell.length_a   1.000
_cell.length_b   1.000
_cell.length_c   1.000
_cell.angle_alpha   90.00
_cell.angle_beta   90.00
_cell.angle_gamma   90.00
#
_symmetry.space_group_name_H-M   'P 1'
#
loop_
_entity.id
_entity.type
_entity.pdbx_description
1 polymer ?
#
loop_
_entity_poly.entity_id
_entity_poly.type
_entity_poly.pdbx_seq_one_letter_code
_entity_poly.pdbx_strand_id
1 'polypeptide(L)'
;QGWLAYTLSKSEQRTPGRTAIETGINNGKWYNTAWDRTHDFSLTAQYKLSEKWFLGANFIFQTGRPATFPLGQYEYQGQVVPVYEARNASRLESFHHLDISATWNLKHKSKKRWSDEIVFSVYNVYDRKNAASVSFRKNTDTGNNEAVRLSIFGIIPAITYNFKF
;
A
#
# COMPACT_ATOMS: atom_id res chain seq x y z
N GLN A 1 -21.41 14.13 4.53
CA GLN A 1 -20.22 14.92 4.18
C GLN A 1 -19.07 14.00 3.80
N GLY A 2 -18.08 14.54 3.10
CA GLY A 2 -16.89 13.78 2.72
C GLY A 2 -15.91 14.66 1.97
N TRP A 3 -14.78 14.08 1.63
CA TRP A 3 -13.81 14.72 0.75
C TRP A 3 -13.21 13.71 -0.22
N LEU A 4 -12.69 14.23 -1.29
CA LEU A 4 -11.93 13.51 -2.29
C LEU A 4 -10.59 14.23 -2.48
N ALA A 5 -9.51 13.48 -2.48
CA ALA A 5 -8.19 13.98 -2.84
C ALA A 5 -7.60 13.12 -3.95
N TYR A 6 -6.96 13.77 -4.92
CA TYR A 6 -6.27 13.12 -6.01
C TYR A 6 -4.96 13.84 -6.29
N THR A 7 -3.90 13.07 -6.38
CA THR A 7 -2.57 13.56 -6.74
C THR A 7 -2.06 12.79 -7.95
N LEU A 8 -1.61 13.52 -8.95
CA LEU A 8 -0.82 13.02 -10.06
C LEU A 8 0.62 13.48 -9.87
N SER A 9 1.55 12.54 -9.79
CA SER A 9 2.96 12.86 -9.57
C SER A 9 3.90 11.96 -10.36
N LYS A 10 5.12 12.44 -10.58
CA LYS A 10 6.23 11.68 -11.14
C LYS A 10 7.50 12.05 -10.39
N SER A 11 8.20 11.07 -9.85
CA SER A 11 9.46 11.26 -9.15
C SER A 11 10.55 10.41 -9.79
N GLU A 12 11.53 11.07 -10.36
CA GLU A 12 12.67 10.43 -11.02
C GLU A 12 13.98 10.94 -10.45
N GLN A 13 15.01 10.14 -10.57
CA GLN A 13 16.37 10.49 -10.21
C GLN A 13 17.37 10.03 -11.28
N ARG A 14 18.52 10.64 -11.28
CA ARG A 14 19.62 10.33 -12.18
C ARG A 14 20.92 10.31 -11.39
N THR A 15 21.71 9.27 -11.59
CA THR A 15 23.04 9.13 -10.96
C THR A 15 24.06 8.82 -12.05
N PRO A 16 24.64 9.86 -12.67
CA PRO A 16 25.68 9.66 -13.69
C PRO A 16 26.96 9.13 -13.04
N GLY A 17 27.82 8.53 -13.81
CA GLY A 17 29.17 8.17 -13.38
C GLY A 17 29.99 9.42 -13.03
N ARG A 18 30.95 9.27 -12.13
CA ARG A 18 31.87 10.34 -11.71
C ARG A 18 33.02 10.54 -12.67
N THR A 19 33.32 9.54 -13.49
CA THR A 19 34.39 9.55 -14.49
C THR A 19 33.87 9.08 -15.84
N ALA A 20 34.66 9.26 -16.89
CA ALA A 20 34.30 8.80 -18.24
C ALA A 20 34.18 7.25 -18.35
N ILE A 21 34.77 6.51 -17.40
CA ILE A 21 34.76 5.04 -17.38
C ILE A 21 33.57 4.52 -16.58
N GLU A 22 33.09 5.25 -15.56
CA GLU A 22 31.94 4.88 -14.77
C GLU A 22 30.63 5.18 -15.51
N THR A 23 29.84 4.17 -15.79
CA THR A 23 28.55 4.34 -16.46
C THR A 23 27.47 4.94 -15.57
N GLY A 24 27.67 4.95 -14.23
CA GLY A 24 26.65 5.35 -13.27
C GLY A 24 25.52 4.33 -13.11
N ILE A 25 24.52 4.69 -12.31
CA ILE A 25 23.33 3.84 -12.15
C ILE A 25 22.47 3.98 -13.41
N ASN A 26 21.99 2.84 -13.92
CA ASN A 26 21.16 2.76 -15.12
C ASN A 26 21.80 3.42 -16.36
N ASN A 27 23.14 3.25 -16.49
CA ASN A 27 23.94 3.90 -17.53
C ASN A 27 23.78 5.43 -17.56
N GLY A 28 23.62 6.05 -16.40
CA GLY A 28 23.44 7.49 -16.26
C GLY A 28 22.10 8.03 -16.80
N LYS A 29 21.12 7.17 -17.08
CA LYS A 29 19.79 7.57 -17.52
C LYS A 29 18.88 7.87 -16.32
N TRP A 30 17.82 8.61 -16.53
CA TRP A 30 16.77 8.83 -15.55
C TRP A 30 16.02 7.53 -15.24
N TYR A 31 15.64 7.34 -13.97
CA TYR A 31 14.85 6.22 -13.51
C TYR A 31 13.95 6.63 -12.34
N ASN A 32 12.83 5.94 -12.16
CA ASN A 32 11.88 6.25 -11.08
C ASN A 32 12.52 6.08 -9.70
N THR A 33 12.21 6.97 -8.77
CA THR A 33 12.57 6.79 -7.36
C THR A 33 11.77 5.62 -6.77
N ALA A 34 12.26 5.01 -5.69
CA ALA A 34 11.60 3.85 -5.06
C ALA A 34 10.22 4.17 -4.45
N TRP A 35 9.92 5.45 -4.25
CA TRP A 35 8.64 5.94 -3.69
C TRP A 35 7.77 6.66 -4.70
N ASP A 36 8.13 6.67 -5.98
CA ASP A 36 7.29 7.25 -7.01
C ASP A 36 5.91 6.57 -7.06
N ARG A 37 4.86 7.39 -7.07
CA ARG A 37 3.47 6.95 -7.21
C ARG A 37 2.76 7.88 -8.19
N THR A 38 2.47 7.35 -9.37
CA THR A 38 1.86 8.17 -10.44
C THR A 38 0.49 8.68 -10.04
N HIS A 39 -0.33 7.82 -9.45
CA HIS A 39 -1.69 8.18 -9.02
C HIS A 39 -1.82 7.86 -7.54
N ASP A 40 -2.28 8.82 -6.76
CA ASP A 40 -2.69 8.67 -5.37
C ASP A 40 -4.11 9.26 -5.25
N PHE A 41 -5.07 8.43 -4.86
CA PHE A 41 -6.47 8.79 -4.74
C PHE A 41 -6.99 8.38 -3.37
N SER A 42 -7.70 9.27 -2.71
CA SER A 42 -8.41 8.98 -1.48
C SER A 42 -9.80 9.58 -1.48
N LEU A 43 -10.76 8.80 -1.01
CA LEU A 43 -12.16 9.20 -0.85
C LEU A 43 -12.61 8.85 0.56
N THR A 44 -12.99 9.85 1.32
CA THR A 44 -13.62 9.67 2.64
C THR A 44 -15.06 10.15 2.58
N ALA A 45 -15.99 9.33 3.04
CA ALA A 45 -17.40 9.65 3.10
C ALA A 45 -17.97 9.35 4.48
N GLN A 46 -18.85 10.24 4.95
CA GLN A 46 -19.58 10.07 6.20
C GLN A 46 -21.06 10.34 5.94
N TYR A 47 -21.90 9.46 6.45
CA TYR A 47 -23.35 9.54 6.31
C TYR A 47 -24.04 9.39 7.66
N LYS A 48 -24.85 10.39 8.00
CA LYS A 48 -25.70 10.33 9.18
C LYS A 48 -26.97 9.55 8.84
N LEU A 49 -27.02 8.28 9.24
CA LEU A 49 -28.15 7.40 8.99
C LEU A 49 -29.33 7.76 9.91
N SER A 50 -29.04 8.13 11.17
CA SER A 50 -30.03 8.55 12.15
C SER A 50 -29.36 9.38 13.26
N GLU A 51 -30.13 9.83 14.26
CA GLU A 51 -29.57 10.50 15.44
C GLU A 51 -28.64 9.65 16.29
N LYS A 52 -28.70 8.33 16.10
CA LYS A 52 -27.88 7.37 16.83
C LYS A 52 -26.78 6.72 15.98
N TRP A 53 -26.94 6.69 14.66
CA TRP A 53 -26.05 5.95 13.78
C TRP A 53 -25.39 6.86 12.74
N PHE A 54 -24.08 6.75 12.67
CA PHE A 54 -23.24 7.36 11.65
C PHE A 54 -22.44 6.29 10.94
N LEU A 55 -22.45 6.33 9.62
CA LEU A 55 -21.66 5.43 8.78
C LEU A 55 -20.47 6.19 8.22
N GLY A 56 -19.32 5.52 8.16
CA GLY A 56 -18.09 6.02 7.56
C GLY A 56 -17.57 5.05 6.53
N ALA A 57 -16.98 5.59 5.47
CA ALA A 57 -16.24 4.83 4.47
C ALA A 57 -14.97 5.59 4.08
N ASN A 58 -13.88 4.87 3.91
CA ASN A 58 -12.60 5.42 3.46
C ASN A 58 -12.01 4.51 2.39
N PHE A 59 -11.83 5.02 1.19
CA PHE A 59 -11.21 4.29 0.09
C PHE A 59 -9.88 4.95 -0.28
N ILE A 60 -8.83 4.14 -0.39
CA ILE A 60 -7.51 4.57 -0.81
C ILE A 60 -7.08 3.74 -2.02
N PHE A 61 -6.52 4.41 -3.02
CA PHE A 61 -5.88 3.80 -4.18
C PHE A 61 -4.54 4.49 -4.44
N GLN A 62 -3.49 3.70 -4.63
CA GLN A 62 -2.15 4.19 -4.96
C GLN A 62 -1.53 3.30 -6.04
N THR A 63 -0.93 3.90 -7.06
CA THR A 63 -0.11 3.18 -8.04
C THR A 63 1.01 2.43 -7.32
N GLY A 64 1.30 1.22 -7.76
CA GLY A 64 2.37 0.39 -7.22
C GLY A 64 3.72 1.08 -7.26
N ARG A 65 4.51 0.89 -6.22
CA ARG A 65 5.88 1.45 -6.15
C ARG A 65 6.77 0.82 -7.22
N PRO A 66 7.71 1.59 -7.80
CA PRO A 66 8.74 1.04 -8.66
C PRO A 66 9.56 -0.04 -7.96
N ALA A 67 9.91 -1.06 -8.71
CA ALA A 67 10.71 -2.19 -8.27
C ALA A 67 11.66 -2.61 -9.39
N THR A 68 12.70 -3.36 -9.03
CA THR A 68 13.64 -3.96 -9.99
C THR A 68 13.49 -5.47 -9.90
N PHE A 69 13.09 -6.11 -11.00
CA PHE A 69 12.88 -7.55 -11.03
C PHE A 69 14.04 -8.29 -11.73
N PRO A 70 14.34 -9.51 -11.30
CA PRO A 70 15.29 -10.35 -12.03
C PRO A 70 14.65 -10.81 -13.36
N LEU A 71 15.40 -10.67 -14.45
CA LEU A 71 15.04 -11.16 -15.78
C LEU A 71 15.45 -12.62 -15.99
N GLY A 72 16.48 -13.06 -15.28
CA GLY A 72 17.04 -14.39 -15.39
C GLY A 72 18.20 -14.59 -14.45
N GLN A 73 18.91 -15.70 -14.63
CA GLN A 73 20.13 -16.01 -13.90
C GLN A 73 21.09 -16.83 -14.78
N TYR A 74 22.36 -16.77 -14.48
CA TYR A 74 23.37 -17.65 -15.05
C TYR A 74 24.29 -18.21 -13.95
N GLU A 75 24.95 -19.29 -14.24
CA GLU A 75 25.92 -19.89 -13.32
C GLU A 75 27.35 -19.45 -13.70
N TYR A 76 28.10 -18.98 -12.73
CA TYR A 76 29.50 -18.62 -12.87
C TYR A 76 30.28 -19.18 -11.69
N GLN A 77 31.27 -20.04 -11.99
CA GLN A 77 32.14 -20.72 -10.99
C GLN A 77 31.34 -21.42 -9.86
N GLY A 78 30.23 -22.08 -10.19
CA GLY A 78 29.39 -22.79 -9.25
C GLY A 78 28.43 -21.87 -8.41
N GLN A 79 28.41 -20.57 -8.72
CA GLN A 79 27.52 -19.62 -8.08
C GLN A 79 26.44 -19.12 -9.04
N VAL A 80 25.22 -19.03 -8.56
CA VAL A 80 24.10 -18.47 -9.31
C VAL A 80 24.13 -16.96 -9.23
N VAL A 81 24.25 -16.30 -10.38
CA VAL A 81 24.28 -14.84 -10.52
C VAL A 81 22.98 -14.37 -11.16
N PRO A 82 22.13 -13.61 -10.46
CA PRO A 82 20.89 -13.07 -11.02
C PRO A 82 21.20 -11.90 -11.97
N VAL A 83 20.45 -11.84 -13.07
CA VAL A 83 20.44 -10.72 -14.02
C VAL A 83 19.19 -9.90 -13.78
N TYR A 84 19.34 -8.62 -13.49
CA TYR A 84 18.23 -7.71 -13.20
C TYR A 84 17.91 -6.82 -14.41
N GLU A 85 16.66 -6.41 -14.50
CA GLU A 85 16.24 -5.33 -15.38
C GLU A 85 16.86 -3.98 -14.98
N ALA A 86 16.59 -2.94 -15.78
CA ALA A 86 16.99 -1.58 -15.42
C ALA A 86 16.39 -1.18 -14.06
N ARG A 87 17.11 -0.34 -13.31
CA ARG A 87 16.70 0.04 -11.96
C ARG A 87 15.32 0.68 -11.95
N ASN A 88 14.42 0.12 -11.10
CA ASN A 88 13.04 0.59 -10.93
C ASN A 88 12.22 0.66 -12.24
N ALA A 89 12.52 -0.23 -13.20
CA ALA A 89 11.83 -0.28 -14.48
C ALA A 89 10.42 -0.86 -14.38
N SER A 90 10.21 -1.80 -13.47
CA SER A 90 8.90 -2.41 -13.18
C SER A 90 8.22 -1.76 -11.98
N ARG A 91 6.96 -2.14 -11.72
CA ARG A 91 6.19 -1.70 -10.56
C ARG A 91 5.55 -2.88 -9.84
N LEU A 92 5.40 -2.75 -8.55
CA LEU A 92 4.53 -3.62 -7.76
C LEU A 92 3.07 -3.41 -8.17
N GLU A 93 2.19 -4.33 -7.77
CA GLU A 93 0.74 -4.14 -7.94
C GLU A 93 0.27 -2.88 -7.22
N SER A 94 -0.77 -2.24 -7.77
CA SER A 94 -1.41 -1.08 -7.15
C SER A 94 -1.98 -1.44 -5.79
N PHE A 95 -1.75 -0.57 -4.82
CA PHE A 95 -2.26 -0.67 -3.47
C PHE A 95 -3.65 -0.04 -3.39
N HIS A 96 -4.64 -0.75 -2.86
CA HIS A 96 -5.92 -0.16 -2.52
C HIS A 96 -6.65 -0.97 -1.45
N HIS A 97 -7.48 -0.31 -0.68
CA HIS A 97 -8.42 -0.92 0.26
C HIS A 97 -9.61 -0.01 0.50
N LEU A 98 -10.68 -0.60 0.98
CA LEU A 98 -11.87 0.08 1.46
C LEU A 98 -12.05 -0.26 2.94
N ASP A 99 -12.18 0.76 3.77
CA ASP A 99 -12.53 0.65 5.17
C ASP A 99 -13.96 1.15 5.37
N ILE A 100 -14.71 0.47 6.22
CA ILE A 100 -16.05 0.93 6.61
C ILE A 100 -16.15 1.00 8.12
N SER A 101 -17.02 1.88 8.61
CA SER A 101 -17.31 1.99 10.02
C SER A 101 -18.77 2.33 10.27
N ALA A 102 -19.28 1.92 11.43
CA ALA A 102 -20.57 2.29 11.93
C ALA A 102 -20.41 2.76 13.39
N THR A 103 -20.70 4.00 13.64
CA THR A 103 -20.68 4.60 15.00
C THR A 103 -22.08 4.62 15.58
N TRP A 104 -22.24 4.03 16.76
CA TRP A 104 -23.48 4.03 17.50
C TRP A 104 -23.37 4.94 18.73
N ASN A 105 -24.06 6.08 18.70
CA ASN A 105 -24.15 7.00 19.83
C ASN A 105 -25.13 6.48 20.88
N LEU A 106 -24.64 6.26 22.09
CA LEU A 106 -25.41 5.83 23.24
C LEU A 106 -26.06 7.06 23.90
N LYS A 107 -27.26 7.47 23.42
CA LYS A 107 -27.99 8.58 24.04
C LYS A 107 -28.54 8.13 25.39
N HIS A 108 -27.91 8.58 26.47
CA HIS A 108 -28.48 8.46 27.81
C HIS A 108 -29.63 9.45 28.01
N LYS A 109 -30.78 8.98 28.49
CA LYS A 109 -31.98 9.80 28.79
C LYS A 109 -31.78 10.82 29.93
N SER A 110 -30.67 10.80 30.62
CA SER A 110 -30.32 11.66 31.74
C SER A 110 -29.48 12.86 31.27
N LYS A 111 -29.60 14.02 31.89
CA LYS A 111 -28.75 15.22 31.73
C LYS A 111 -27.31 14.98 32.20
N LYS A 112 -26.71 13.87 31.77
CA LYS A 112 -25.36 13.52 32.15
C LYS A 112 -24.35 14.35 31.34
N ARG A 113 -23.28 14.77 32.00
CA ARG A 113 -22.15 15.55 31.47
C ARG A 113 -21.31 14.77 30.45
N TRP A 114 -21.58 13.49 30.25
CA TRP A 114 -20.79 12.60 29.41
C TRP A 114 -21.58 12.04 28.22
N SER A 115 -20.88 11.80 27.14
CA SER A 115 -21.40 11.14 25.95
C SER A 115 -20.52 9.95 25.61
N ASP A 116 -21.11 8.87 25.18
CA ASP A 116 -20.45 7.64 24.81
C ASP A 116 -20.91 7.16 23.44
N GLU A 117 -20.00 6.50 22.77
CA GLU A 117 -20.25 5.88 21.48
C GLU A 117 -19.48 4.58 21.32
N ILE A 118 -20.03 3.66 20.57
CA ILE A 118 -19.36 2.43 20.12
C ILE A 118 -19.13 2.54 18.62
N VAL A 119 -17.91 2.31 18.20
CA VAL A 119 -17.51 2.29 16.79
C VAL A 119 -17.21 0.85 16.39
N PHE A 120 -17.97 0.34 15.45
CA PHE A 120 -17.64 -0.90 14.74
C PHE A 120 -16.93 -0.53 13.47
N SER A 121 -15.78 -1.12 13.20
CA SER A 121 -15.01 -0.83 11.98
C SER A 121 -14.42 -2.09 11.37
N VAL A 122 -14.24 -2.06 10.07
CA VAL A 122 -13.59 -3.11 9.31
C VAL A 122 -12.59 -2.45 8.36
N TYR A 123 -11.32 -2.72 8.58
CA TYR A 123 -10.26 -2.36 7.65
C TYR A 123 -10.23 -3.35 6.50
N ASN A 124 -10.04 -2.86 5.27
CA ASN A 124 -9.87 -3.68 4.06
C ASN A 124 -11.00 -4.70 3.88
N VAL A 125 -12.23 -4.21 3.73
CA VAL A 125 -13.48 -4.99 3.71
C VAL A 125 -13.47 -6.16 2.71
N TYR A 126 -12.81 -6.02 1.59
CA TYR A 126 -12.73 -7.04 0.55
C TYR A 126 -11.44 -7.90 0.62
N ASP A 127 -10.73 -7.86 1.75
CA ASP A 127 -9.57 -8.72 2.06
C ASP A 127 -8.47 -8.71 0.99
N ARG A 128 -8.22 -7.57 0.33
CA ARG A 128 -7.15 -7.49 -0.67
C ARG A 128 -5.79 -7.71 -0.02
N LYS A 129 -5.03 -8.64 -0.55
CA LYS A 129 -3.65 -8.91 -0.13
C LYS A 129 -2.70 -7.93 -0.81
N ASN A 130 -2.66 -6.70 -0.30
CA ASN A 130 -1.76 -5.67 -0.81
C ASN A 130 -0.30 -6.07 -0.62
N ALA A 131 0.51 -5.95 -1.66
CA ALA A 131 1.92 -6.29 -1.61
C ALA A 131 2.72 -5.27 -0.78
N ALA A 132 3.28 -5.69 0.33
CA ALA A 132 4.27 -4.92 1.08
C ALA A 132 5.65 -5.03 0.45
N SER A 133 6.02 -6.24 -0.01
CA SER A 133 7.24 -6.51 -0.75
C SER A 133 7.05 -7.72 -1.66
N VAL A 134 7.94 -7.84 -2.65
CA VAL A 134 8.10 -9.03 -3.46
C VAL A 134 9.55 -9.47 -3.32
N SER A 135 9.78 -10.73 -3.00
CA SER A 135 11.08 -11.38 -2.96
C SER A 135 11.13 -12.52 -3.98
N PHE A 136 12.32 -12.82 -4.46
CA PHE A 136 12.56 -13.90 -5.40
C PHE A 136 13.38 -14.97 -4.71
N ARG A 137 12.93 -16.22 -4.80
CA ARG A 137 13.64 -17.35 -4.22
C ARG A 137 13.51 -18.58 -5.11
N LYS A 138 14.40 -19.54 -4.92
CA LYS A 138 14.28 -20.86 -5.51
C LYS A 138 13.33 -21.69 -4.63
N ASN A 139 12.32 -22.27 -5.24
CA ASN A 139 11.47 -23.25 -4.59
C ASN A 139 12.25 -24.54 -4.39
N THR A 140 12.36 -25.03 -3.16
CA THR A 140 13.12 -26.23 -2.79
C THR A 140 12.50 -27.51 -3.34
N ASP A 141 11.18 -27.53 -3.51
CA ASP A 141 10.44 -28.73 -3.91
C ASP A 141 10.42 -28.91 -5.43
N THR A 142 10.28 -27.81 -6.17
CA THR A 142 10.20 -27.83 -7.64
C THR A 142 11.49 -27.46 -8.35
N GLY A 143 12.46 -26.88 -7.63
CA GLY A 143 13.70 -26.35 -8.19
C GLY A 143 13.53 -25.07 -9.01
N ASN A 144 12.32 -24.57 -9.20
CA ASN A 144 12.02 -23.38 -10.00
C ASN A 144 12.20 -22.07 -9.20
N ASN A 145 12.51 -20.98 -9.89
CA ASN A 145 12.47 -19.66 -9.30
C ASN A 145 11.03 -19.19 -9.18
N GLU A 146 10.69 -18.64 -8.03
CA GLU A 146 9.37 -18.09 -7.74
C GLU A 146 9.44 -16.67 -7.19
N ALA A 147 8.47 -15.86 -7.52
CA ALA A 147 8.24 -14.57 -6.91
C ALA A 147 7.27 -14.72 -5.73
N VAL A 148 7.71 -14.40 -4.53
CA VAL A 148 6.91 -14.49 -3.32
C VAL A 148 6.49 -13.09 -2.88
N ARG A 149 5.17 -12.87 -2.88
CA ARG A 149 4.57 -11.62 -2.41
C ARG A 149 4.30 -11.72 -0.91
N LEU A 150 4.86 -10.78 -0.15
CA LEU A 150 4.52 -10.60 1.25
C LEU A 150 3.35 -9.60 1.34
N SER A 151 2.26 -10.02 1.96
CA SER A 151 1.15 -9.16 2.35
C SER A 151 1.02 -9.18 3.87
N ILE A 152 0.93 -8.01 4.50
CA ILE A 152 0.94 -7.91 5.97
C ILE A 152 -0.48 -7.95 6.53
N PHE A 153 -1.42 -7.21 5.91
CA PHE A 153 -2.79 -7.06 6.41
C PHE A 153 -3.82 -7.51 5.38
N GLY A 154 -4.77 -8.31 5.84
CA GLY A 154 -6.01 -8.60 5.16
C GLY A 154 -7.17 -7.83 5.79
N ILE A 155 -8.33 -8.46 5.93
CA ILE A 155 -9.48 -7.90 6.66
C ILE A 155 -9.19 -7.86 8.17
N ILE A 156 -9.46 -6.71 8.80
CA ILE A 156 -9.30 -6.53 10.26
C ILE A 156 -10.57 -5.88 10.83
N PRO A 157 -11.43 -6.64 11.50
CA PRO A 157 -12.52 -6.05 12.27
C PRO A 157 -12.01 -5.45 13.59
N ALA A 158 -12.62 -4.37 14.03
CA ALA A 158 -12.33 -3.74 15.31
C ALA A 158 -13.60 -3.16 15.96
N ILE A 159 -13.60 -3.11 17.28
CA ILE A 159 -14.64 -2.44 18.08
C ILE A 159 -13.93 -1.47 19.02
N THR A 160 -14.39 -0.21 19.02
CA THR A 160 -13.84 0.84 19.87
C THR A 160 -14.96 1.45 20.70
N TYR A 161 -14.73 1.65 21.99
CA TYR A 161 -15.61 2.40 22.86
C TYR A 161 -14.96 3.73 23.20
N ASN A 162 -15.66 4.83 22.88
CA ASN A 162 -15.23 6.19 23.16
C ASN A 162 -16.18 6.80 24.21
N PHE A 163 -15.62 7.52 25.16
CA PHE A 163 -16.40 8.30 26.12
C PHE A 163 -15.79 9.69 26.31
N LYS A 164 -16.65 10.65 26.56
CA LYS A 164 -16.29 12.03 26.84
C LYS A 164 -17.06 12.52 28.06
N PHE A 165 -16.38 13.06 29.04
CA PHE A 165 -16.95 13.63 30.28
C PHE A 165 -16.70 15.15 30.39
#